data_cf50c70bbd90792964ba5857a44cc4da
#
_entry.id   cf50c70bbd90792964ba5857a44cc4da
#
_cell.length_a   1.000
_cell.length_b   1.000
_cell.length_c   1.000
_cell.angle_alpha   90.00
_cell.angle_beta   90.00
_cell.angle_gamma   90.00
#
_symmetry.space_group_name_H-M   'P 1'
#
loop_
_entity.id
_entity.type
_entity.pdbx_description
1 polymer ?
#
loop_
_entity_poly.entity_id
_entity_poly.type
_entity_poly.pdbx_seq_one_letter_code
_entity_poly.pdbx_strand_id
1 'polypeptide(L)'
;MGDFAESDDPRVQAQLDRLDALSVPQGRLGLDTIRALLKRLGNPQRRLPPVFHVAGTNGKGSTCAFLRAALEAAGHRVHVFTSPHLVRFNERIRLAGRLVDDAELLDALDRCEQVNEGREITFFEVTTAAAFHLFSQVPAD
;
A
#
# COMPACT_ATOMS: atom_id res chain seq x y z
N MET A 1 -13.53 8.07 -11.44
CA MET A 1 -12.60 9.07 -10.92
C MET A 1 -11.29 8.35 -10.70
N GLY A 2 -10.29 8.63 -11.51
CA GLY A 2 -8.97 7.99 -11.37
C GLY A 2 -8.39 8.31 -10.00
N ASP A 3 -7.79 7.32 -9.38
CA ASP A 3 -7.09 7.46 -8.12
C ASP A 3 -5.74 8.14 -8.43
N PHE A 4 -5.76 9.49 -8.53
CA PHE A 4 -4.59 10.27 -8.92
C PHE A 4 -3.48 10.07 -7.90
N ALA A 5 -2.43 9.36 -8.31
CA ALA A 5 -1.24 9.19 -7.52
C ALA A 5 -0.29 10.34 -7.79
N GLU A 6 -0.20 11.28 -6.86
CA GLU A 6 0.71 12.41 -6.94
C GLU A 6 1.82 12.30 -5.90
N SER A 7 3.06 12.54 -6.33
CA SER A 7 4.23 12.62 -5.48
C SER A 7 5.07 13.83 -5.86
N ASP A 8 5.67 14.49 -4.86
CA ASP A 8 6.59 15.59 -5.09
C ASP A 8 8.01 15.09 -5.49
N ASP A 9 8.34 13.82 -5.24
CA ASP A 9 9.59 13.21 -5.72
C ASP A 9 9.40 12.75 -7.18
N PRO A 10 10.13 13.31 -8.15
CA PRO A 10 9.99 12.94 -9.57
C PRO A 10 10.24 11.46 -9.87
N ARG A 11 11.05 10.79 -9.04
CA ARG A 11 11.36 9.36 -9.21
C ARG A 11 10.17 8.52 -8.77
N VAL A 12 9.56 8.88 -7.64
CA VAL A 12 8.32 8.23 -7.16
C VAL A 12 7.20 8.46 -8.17
N GLN A 13 7.04 9.70 -8.66
CA GLN A 13 6.02 10.01 -9.67
C GLN A 13 6.21 9.18 -10.93
N ALA A 14 7.42 9.11 -11.47
CA ALA A 14 7.70 8.30 -12.67
C ALA A 14 7.41 6.80 -12.45
N GLN A 15 7.62 6.30 -11.24
CA GLN A 15 7.29 4.92 -10.87
C GLN A 15 5.78 4.70 -10.82
N LEU A 16 5.05 5.62 -10.19
CA LEU A 16 3.59 5.57 -10.10
C LEU A 16 2.95 5.62 -11.49
N ASP A 17 3.45 6.48 -12.38
CA ASP A 17 2.98 6.60 -13.77
C ASP A 17 3.19 5.31 -14.57
N ARG A 18 4.36 4.65 -14.40
CA ARG A 18 4.63 3.35 -15.03
C ARG A 18 3.68 2.26 -14.56
N LEU A 19 3.40 2.22 -13.27
CA LEU A 19 2.49 1.23 -12.68
C LEU A 19 1.04 1.48 -13.07
N ASP A 20 0.63 2.75 -13.19
CA ASP A 20 -0.71 3.10 -13.67
C ASP A 20 -0.91 2.70 -15.13
N ALA A 21 0.13 2.80 -15.95
CA ALA A 21 0.10 2.36 -17.35
C ALA A 21 -0.13 0.83 -17.51
N LEU A 22 0.13 0.03 -16.47
CA LEU A 22 -0.18 -1.41 -16.46
C LEU A 22 -1.65 -1.68 -16.11
N SER A 23 -2.37 -0.68 -15.66
CA SER A 23 -3.76 -0.82 -15.23
C SER A 23 -4.70 -0.98 -16.41
N VAL A 24 -5.54 -2.01 -16.38
CA VAL A 24 -6.61 -2.19 -17.36
C VAL A 24 -7.84 -1.37 -16.94
N PRO A 25 -8.46 -0.60 -17.86
CA PRO A 25 -9.59 0.29 -17.55
C PRO A 25 -10.83 -0.40 -16.97
N GLN A 26 -10.95 -1.70 -17.17
CA GLN A 26 -12.02 -2.54 -16.58
C GLN A 26 -11.37 -3.70 -15.85
N GLY A 27 -10.96 -3.43 -14.60
CA GLY A 27 -10.33 -4.44 -13.76
C GLY A 27 -11.19 -5.69 -13.62
N ARG A 28 -10.58 -6.86 -13.80
CA ARG A 28 -11.22 -8.12 -13.46
C ARG A 28 -11.55 -8.12 -11.97
N LEU A 29 -12.81 -8.37 -11.64
CA LEU A 29 -13.19 -8.64 -10.25
C LEU A 29 -12.56 -9.97 -9.84
N GLY A 30 -11.72 -9.94 -8.81
CA GLY A 30 -11.05 -11.14 -8.31
C GLY A 30 -9.77 -10.82 -7.57
N LEU A 31 -9.16 -11.84 -6.99
CA LEU A 31 -7.92 -11.73 -6.21
C LEU A 31 -6.75 -12.49 -6.83
N ASP A 32 -6.91 -13.08 -8.00
CA ASP A 32 -5.89 -13.98 -8.57
C ASP A 32 -4.62 -13.21 -8.96
N THR A 33 -4.78 -12.01 -9.51
CA THR A 33 -3.66 -11.16 -9.92
C THR A 33 -2.82 -10.72 -8.73
N ILE A 34 -3.45 -10.15 -7.69
CA ILE A 34 -2.72 -9.74 -6.48
C ILE A 34 -2.12 -10.94 -5.75
N ARG A 35 -2.82 -12.08 -5.68
CA ARG A 35 -2.27 -13.30 -5.07
C ARG A 35 -1.04 -13.81 -5.80
N ALA A 36 -1.04 -13.75 -7.13
CA ALA A 36 0.12 -14.12 -7.94
C ALA A 36 1.31 -13.18 -7.67
N LEU A 37 1.09 -11.87 -7.60
CA LEU A 37 2.13 -10.90 -7.25
C LEU A 37 2.66 -11.14 -5.83
N LEU A 38 1.79 -11.29 -4.85
CA LEU A 38 2.17 -11.56 -3.45
C LEU A 38 2.98 -12.84 -3.32
N LYS A 39 2.65 -13.89 -4.09
CA LYS A 39 3.41 -15.14 -4.11
C LYS A 39 4.85 -14.89 -4.61
N ARG A 40 5.03 -14.09 -5.68
CA ARG A 40 6.35 -13.73 -6.19
C ARG A 40 7.15 -12.86 -5.22
N LEU A 41 6.48 -12.05 -4.40
CA LEU A 41 7.08 -11.28 -3.31
C LEU A 41 7.41 -12.14 -2.06
N GLY A 42 7.16 -13.44 -2.08
CA GLY A 42 7.40 -14.34 -0.95
C GLY A 42 6.29 -14.31 0.12
N ASN A 43 5.06 -14.01 -0.27
CA ASN A 43 3.87 -13.97 0.57
C ASN A 43 4.01 -13.06 1.81
N PRO A 44 4.34 -11.77 1.64
CA PRO A 44 4.54 -10.85 2.78
C PRO A 44 3.31 -10.74 3.67
N GLN A 45 2.10 -10.87 3.12
CA GLN A 45 0.84 -10.82 3.85
C GLN A 45 0.70 -11.90 4.95
N ARG A 46 1.51 -12.97 4.89
CA ARG A 46 1.50 -14.03 5.92
C ARG A 46 2.38 -13.71 7.14
N ARG A 47 3.14 -12.64 7.06
CA ARG A 47 4.06 -12.20 8.13
C ARG A 47 3.62 -10.90 8.78
N LEU A 48 2.38 -10.48 8.53
CA LEU A 48 1.82 -9.27 9.13
C LEU A 48 1.40 -9.54 10.58
N PRO A 49 1.46 -8.52 11.45
CA PRO A 49 0.82 -8.59 12.78
C PRO A 49 -0.71 -8.69 12.62
N PRO A 50 -1.46 -8.81 13.73
CA PRO A 50 -2.94 -8.81 13.68
C PRO A 50 -3.48 -7.61 12.90
N VAL A 51 -4.48 -7.85 12.03
CA VAL A 51 -5.00 -6.85 11.10
C VAL A 51 -6.43 -6.47 11.47
N PHE A 52 -6.69 -5.16 11.61
CA PHE A 52 -8.03 -4.59 11.63
C PHE A 52 -8.41 -4.17 10.20
N HIS A 53 -9.39 -4.83 9.61
CA HIS A 53 -9.91 -4.46 8.30
C HIS A 53 -11.15 -3.58 8.45
N VAL A 54 -11.02 -2.30 8.07
CA VAL A 54 -12.10 -1.31 8.14
C VAL A 54 -12.71 -1.13 6.75
N ALA A 55 -13.96 -1.53 6.61
CA ALA A 55 -14.74 -1.39 5.38
C ALA A 55 -16.00 -0.56 5.63
N GLY A 56 -16.52 0.08 4.59
CA GLY A 56 -17.74 0.88 4.68
C GLY A 56 -17.77 2.01 3.67
N THR A 57 -18.89 2.70 3.58
CA THR A 57 -19.10 3.80 2.63
C THR A 57 -18.45 5.09 3.11
N ASN A 58 -18.59 5.43 4.40
CA ASN A 58 -18.10 6.66 5.00
C ASN A 58 -17.33 6.38 6.30
N GLY A 59 -16.43 7.31 6.68
CA GLY A 59 -15.76 7.28 7.98
C GLY A 59 -14.64 6.26 8.13
N LYS A 60 -14.25 5.52 7.09
CA LYS A 60 -13.17 4.53 7.14
C LYS A 60 -11.86 5.14 7.64
N GLY A 61 -11.43 6.25 7.04
CA GLY A 61 -10.19 6.94 7.41
C GLY A 61 -10.21 7.45 8.85
N SER A 62 -11.33 8.02 9.30
CA SER A 62 -11.50 8.47 10.68
C SER A 62 -11.42 7.31 11.67
N THR A 63 -12.08 6.19 11.36
CA THR A 63 -12.03 4.98 12.18
C THR A 63 -10.60 4.44 12.30
N CYS A 64 -9.86 4.36 11.18
CA CYS A 64 -8.45 3.98 11.19
C CYS A 64 -7.60 4.93 12.04
N ALA A 65 -7.85 6.25 11.95
CA ALA A 65 -7.13 7.25 12.73
C ALA A 65 -7.37 7.09 14.24
N PHE A 66 -8.61 6.85 14.66
CA PHE A 66 -8.94 6.60 16.07
C PHE A 66 -8.35 5.29 16.59
N LEU A 67 -8.44 4.20 15.83
CA LEU A 67 -7.82 2.91 16.18
C LEU A 67 -6.31 3.07 16.34
N ARG A 68 -5.65 3.71 15.38
CA ARG A 68 -4.22 3.99 15.46
C ARG A 68 -3.87 4.77 16.73
N ALA A 69 -4.56 5.88 16.96
CA ALA A 69 -4.28 6.74 18.13
C ALA A 69 -4.44 5.99 19.45
N ALA A 70 -5.47 5.16 19.58
CA ALA A 70 -5.70 4.34 20.78
C ALA A 70 -4.61 3.27 20.98
N LEU A 71 -4.22 2.57 19.93
CA LEU A 71 -3.18 1.53 19.99
C LEU A 71 -1.80 2.13 20.26
N GLU A 72 -1.44 3.24 19.60
CA GLU A 72 -0.18 3.96 19.84
C GLU A 72 -0.12 4.51 21.29
N ALA A 73 -1.24 5.05 21.81
CA ALA A 73 -1.32 5.48 23.20
C ALA A 73 -1.17 4.31 24.21
N ALA A 74 -1.55 3.10 23.80
CA ALA A 74 -1.33 1.87 24.59
C ALA A 74 0.10 1.31 24.44
N GLY A 75 0.97 1.94 23.65
CA GLY A 75 2.37 1.56 23.49
C GLY A 75 2.65 0.61 22.32
N HIS A 76 1.66 0.35 21.46
CA HIS A 76 1.84 -0.50 20.29
C HIS A 76 2.46 0.25 19.11
N ARG A 77 3.26 -0.44 18.32
CA ARG A 77 3.75 0.01 17.02
C ARG A 77 2.74 -0.39 15.95
N VAL A 78 2.17 0.58 15.25
CA VAL A 78 1.04 0.35 14.35
C VAL A 78 1.41 0.69 12.92
N HIS A 79 1.18 -0.25 12.00
CA HIS A 79 1.12 0.04 10.56
C HIS A 79 -0.27 0.49 10.17
N VAL A 80 -0.35 1.36 9.15
CA VAL A 80 -1.64 1.77 8.59
C VAL A 80 -1.56 1.82 7.08
N PHE A 81 -2.58 1.28 6.42
CA PHE A 81 -2.80 1.44 4.99
C PHE A 81 -4.19 2.02 4.74
N THR A 82 -4.23 3.17 4.07
CA THR A 82 -5.48 3.88 3.74
C THR A 82 -5.51 4.30 2.28
N SER A 83 -6.69 4.53 1.74
CA SER A 83 -6.91 5.11 0.42
C SER A 83 -8.26 5.84 0.39
N PRO A 84 -8.38 6.92 -0.41
CA PRO A 84 -7.32 7.61 -1.13
C PRO A 84 -6.42 8.45 -0.19
N HIS A 85 -5.38 9.09 -0.73
CA HIS A 85 -4.63 10.15 -0.05
C HIS A 85 -5.26 11.53 -0.31
N LEU A 86 -4.85 12.54 0.44
CA LEU A 86 -5.34 13.91 0.27
C LEU A 86 -4.38 14.79 -0.52
N VAL A 87 -3.09 14.71 -0.24
CA VAL A 87 -2.04 15.54 -0.84
C VAL A 87 -0.95 14.68 -1.47
N ARG A 88 -0.38 13.72 -0.73
CA ARG A 88 0.76 12.91 -1.17
C ARG A 88 0.47 11.43 -1.06
N PHE A 89 0.96 10.66 -2.00
CA PHE A 89 0.83 9.21 -2.01
C PHE A 89 1.33 8.54 -0.72
N ASN A 90 2.40 9.06 -0.12
CA ASN A 90 2.99 8.54 1.13
C ASN A 90 1.99 8.48 2.30
N GLU A 91 0.93 9.31 2.28
CA GLU A 91 -0.12 9.30 3.31
C GLU A 91 -0.81 7.95 3.43
N ARG A 92 -0.81 7.16 2.33
CA ARG A 92 -1.45 5.85 2.29
C ARG A 92 -0.77 4.81 3.17
N ILE A 93 0.53 4.99 3.47
CA ILE A 93 1.33 3.96 4.17
C ILE A 93 2.03 4.58 5.37
N ARG A 94 1.70 4.06 6.55
CA ARG A 94 2.43 4.34 7.79
C ARG A 94 3.14 3.09 8.28
N LEU A 95 4.40 3.26 8.65
CA LEU A 95 5.28 2.19 9.14
C LEU A 95 5.61 2.47 10.61
N ALA A 96 5.04 1.69 11.52
CA ALA A 96 5.29 1.80 12.96
C ALA A 96 5.20 3.26 13.49
N GLY A 97 4.11 3.96 13.11
CA GLY A 97 3.79 5.32 13.59
C GLY A 97 4.25 6.47 12.72
N ARG A 98 5.14 6.27 11.74
CA ARG A 98 5.58 7.32 10.81
C ARG A 98 5.09 7.08 9.38
N LEU A 99 4.98 8.14 8.58
CA LEU A 99 4.76 7.98 7.14
C LEU A 99 5.96 7.28 6.49
N VAL A 100 5.68 6.45 5.48
CA VAL A 100 6.72 5.92 4.60
C VAL A 100 7.46 7.07 3.92
N ASP A 101 8.78 7.00 3.86
CA ASP A 101 9.55 7.97 3.10
C ASP A 101 9.64 7.61 1.60
N ASP A 102 10.11 8.57 0.79
CA ASP A 102 10.13 8.40 -0.67
C ASP A 102 11.09 7.27 -1.11
N ALA A 103 12.20 7.07 -0.39
CA ALA A 103 13.16 6.03 -0.71
C ALA A 103 12.59 4.63 -0.42
N GLU A 104 11.99 4.44 0.75
CA GLU A 104 11.31 3.19 1.13
C GLU A 104 10.15 2.86 0.18
N LEU A 105 9.36 3.88 -0.17
CA LEU A 105 8.26 3.73 -1.10
C LEU A 105 8.75 3.32 -2.50
N LEU A 106 9.78 4.00 -3.00
CA LEU A 106 10.39 3.72 -4.30
C LEU A 106 10.93 2.29 -4.35
N ASP A 107 11.70 1.87 -3.34
CA ASP A 107 12.25 0.51 -3.27
C ASP A 107 11.15 -0.56 -3.27
N ALA A 108 10.06 -0.33 -2.55
CA ALA A 108 8.94 -1.28 -2.49
C ALA A 108 8.18 -1.36 -3.82
N LEU A 109 7.94 -0.23 -4.48
CA LEU A 109 7.28 -0.17 -5.79
C LEU A 109 8.18 -0.80 -6.88
N ASP A 110 9.48 -0.48 -6.89
CA ASP A 110 10.46 -1.09 -7.82
C ASP A 110 10.51 -2.61 -7.64
N ARG A 111 10.49 -3.08 -6.40
CA ARG A 111 10.45 -4.52 -6.12
C ARG A 111 9.18 -5.17 -6.67
N CYS A 112 8.03 -4.53 -6.51
CA CYS A 112 6.78 -5.01 -7.07
C CYS A 112 6.83 -5.04 -8.61
N GLU A 113 7.33 -3.98 -9.25
CA GLU A 113 7.46 -3.92 -10.72
C GLU A 113 8.38 -5.02 -11.24
N GLN A 114 9.54 -5.22 -10.63
CA GLN A 114 10.50 -6.26 -11.01
C GLN A 114 9.87 -7.65 -11.01
N VAL A 115 9.17 -8.03 -9.92
CA VAL A 115 8.57 -9.36 -9.82
C VAL A 115 7.27 -9.50 -10.61
N ASN A 116 6.63 -8.38 -10.96
CA ASN A 116 5.44 -8.37 -11.82
C ASN A 116 5.78 -8.64 -13.28
N GLU A 117 6.98 -8.29 -13.72
CA GLU A 117 7.50 -8.57 -15.08
C GLU A 117 6.54 -8.07 -16.18
N GLY A 118 6.00 -6.86 -16.01
CA GLY A 118 5.13 -6.21 -17.01
C GLY A 118 3.74 -6.84 -17.20
N ARG A 119 3.30 -7.71 -16.28
CA ARG A 119 1.97 -8.31 -16.36
C ARG A 119 0.89 -7.27 -16.00
N GLU A 120 -0.29 -7.43 -16.60
CA GLU A 120 -1.44 -6.61 -16.27
C GLU A 120 -1.79 -6.73 -14.79
N ILE A 121 -1.91 -5.58 -14.10
CA ILE A 121 -2.27 -5.48 -12.71
C ILE A 121 -2.86 -4.09 -12.46
N THR A 122 -3.84 -3.98 -11.57
CA THR A 122 -4.37 -2.67 -11.23
C THR A 122 -3.41 -1.90 -10.32
N PHE A 123 -3.43 -0.59 -10.44
CA PHE A 123 -2.65 0.30 -9.58
C PHE A 123 -2.90 0.03 -8.10
N PHE A 124 -4.16 -0.18 -7.72
CA PHE A 124 -4.53 -0.49 -6.34
C PHE A 124 -3.96 -1.82 -5.84
N GLU A 125 -3.94 -2.87 -6.67
CA GLU A 125 -3.36 -4.17 -6.32
C GLU A 125 -1.86 -4.06 -6.08
N VAL A 126 -1.14 -3.35 -6.95
CA VAL A 126 0.31 -3.20 -6.82
C VAL A 126 0.68 -2.38 -5.59
N THR A 127 -0.05 -1.29 -5.32
CA THR A 127 0.20 -0.45 -4.15
C THR A 127 -0.15 -1.18 -2.84
N THR A 128 -1.18 -2.03 -2.86
CA THR A 128 -1.52 -2.90 -1.73
C THR A 128 -0.40 -3.93 -1.48
N ALA A 129 0.13 -4.54 -2.53
CA ALA A 129 1.24 -5.49 -2.41
C ALA A 129 2.52 -4.82 -1.88
N ALA A 130 2.82 -3.59 -2.32
CA ALA A 130 3.93 -2.79 -1.81
C ALA A 130 3.77 -2.47 -0.31
N ALA A 131 2.56 -2.10 0.12
CA ALA A 131 2.27 -1.89 1.54
C ALA A 131 2.51 -3.16 2.36
N PHE A 132 2.01 -4.32 1.93
CA PHE A 132 2.25 -5.60 2.62
C PHE A 132 3.73 -5.98 2.64
N HIS A 133 4.45 -5.69 1.57
CA HIS A 133 5.90 -5.91 1.52
C HIS A 133 6.61 -5.10 2.60
N LEU A 134 6.36 -3.79 2.68
CA LEU A 134 6.91 -2.90 3.69
C LEU A 134 6.53 -3.32 5.12
N PHE A 135 5.25 -3.64 5.35
CA PHE A 135 4.76 -4.08 6.66
C PHE A 135 5.44 -5.37 7.13
N SER A 136 5.79 -6.26 6.21
CA SER A 136 6.48 -7.50 6.56
C SER A 136 7.95 -7.33 6.94
N GLN A 137 8.53 -6.16 6.65
CA GLN A 137 9.94 -5.86 6.90
C GLN A 137 10.18 -5.00 8.13
N VAL A 138 9.19 -4.19 8.52
CA VAL A 138 9.28 -3.31 9.68
C VAL A 138 8.51 -3.94 10.84
N PRO A 139 9.14 -4.16 12.01
CA PRO A 139 8.46 -4.75 13.17
C PRO A 139 7.30 -3.86 13.66
N ALA A 140 6.15 -4.48 13.89
CA ALA A 140 4.94 -3.86 14.46
C ALA A 140 4.15 -4.89 15.29
N ASP A 141 3.17 -4.44 16.08
CA ASP A 141 2.39 -5.23 17.01
C ASP A 141 0.96 -5.43 16.52
#